data_be386fefadc18b94e61c2b293de507af
#
_entry.id   be386fefadc18b94e61c2b293de507af
#
_cell.length_a   1.000
_cell.length_b   1.000
_cell.length_c   1.000
_cell.angle_alpha   90.00
_cell.angle_beta   90.00
_cell.angle_gamma   90.00
#
_symmetry.space_group_name_H-M   'P 1'
#
loop_
_entity.id
_entity.type
_entity.pdbx_description
1 polymer ?
#
loop_
_entity_poly.entity_id
_entity_poly.type
_entity_poly.pdbx_seq_one_letter_code
_entity_poly.pdbx_strand_id
1 'polypeptide(L)'
;AFFATKDEFKRSMPGRIIGVSVDRHGNKAYRLSLQTREQHIRRDKATSNICTAQALLAIVSAAYAIYHGPDGIKTISERVSQLAKNFADKLKQSGYELYSDSFFDTVTIVTKDKTDQIFKNALDQKVNIRRVNSEMLAVSFDEKKNVYRANQLLKIFNCAESIKENPTESLPNLPKKLLRTSKYLEHPVFNSYHSETEMLRYLKKLEDKDIALNRSMIALGSCTMKLNAVAEMIPITWREFAEPHPFVPIEQMEGFRTLFTDLKNWLRSITGFSGVSLQPNAGAQGEYAGLMVIRKYHMERGESNRNVCLIPSSAHGTNPASAQMVGMKVVVVNCDKEGNVDIDDLKKKAEQHSENLGALMVTYPSTHGVFEEKISDICDLIHKHGGQ
;
A
#
# COMPACT_ATOMS: atom_id res chain seq x y z
N ALA A 1 -7.94 4.93 0.31
CA ALA A 1 -7.21 6.21 0.36
C ALA A 1 -7.41 6.97 -0.95
N PHE A 2 -7.38 8.28 -0.91
CA PHE A 2 -7.38 9.14 -2.10
C PHE A 2 -6.17 10.07 -2.07
N PHE A 3 -5.79 10.58 -3.24
CA PHE A 3 -4.71 11.54 -3.38
C PHE A 3 -5.23 12.79 -4.10
N ALA A 4 -4.95 13.96 -3.54
CA ALA A 4 -5.30 15.23 -4.10
C ALA A 4 -4.10 16.19 -4.05
N THR A 5 -3.87 16.94 -5.12
CA THR A 5 -2.79 17.90 -5.20
C THR A 5 -3.17 19.10 -6.08
N LYS A 6 -2.39 20.18 -6.01
CA LYS A 6 -2.54 21.31 -6.92
C LYS A 6 -2.06 20.94 -8.34
N ASP A 7 -2.61 21.62 -9.36
CA ASP A 7 -2.27 21.34 -10.77
C ASP A 7 -0.77 21.54 -11.06
N GLU A 8 -0.10 22.46 -10.40
CA GLU A 8 1.33 22.70 -10.56
C GLU A 8 2.21 21.46 -10.28
N PHE A 9 1.74 20.54 -9.41
CA PHE A 9 2.48 19.32 -9.02
C PHE A 9 2.17 18.11 -9.90
N LYS A 10 1.32 18.23 -10.91
CA LYS A 10 0.90 17.10 -11.77
C LYS A 10 2.05 16.38 -12.47
N ARG A 11 3.18 17.08 -12.71
CA ARG A 11 4.37 16.48 -13.31
C ARG A 11 5.29 15.78 -12.30
N SER A 12 5.14 16.06 -11.03
CA SER A 12 6.00 15.53 -9.94
C SER A 12 5.27 14.50 -9.07
N MET A 13 3.94 14.40 -9.19
CA MET A 13 3.17 13.44 -8.39
C MET A 13 3.53 11.99 -8.75
N PRO A 14 3.48 11.06 -7.79
CA PRO A 14 3.70 9.63 -8.05
C PRO A 14 2.57 9.06 -8.92
N GLY A 15 2.84 7.91 -9.52
CA GLY A 15 1.88 7.17 -10.33
C GLY A 15 1.72 7.72 -11.74
N ARG A 16 0.85 7.05 -12.50
CA ARG A 16 0.54 7.37 -13.89
C ARG A 16 -0.73 8.20 -13.98
N ILE A 17 -0.74 9.13 -14.92
CA ILE A 17 -1.93 9.91 -15.24
C ILE A 17 -2.52 9.35 -16.52
N ILE A 18 -3.79 8.93 -16.46
CA ILE A 18 -4.53 8.40 -17.60
C ILE A 18 -5.52 9.46 -18.06
N GLY A 19 -5.41 9.82 -19.32
CA GLY A 19 -6.33 10.75 -19.99
C GLY A 19 -7.36 10.00 -20.83
N VAL A 20 -8.50 10.63 -21.04
CA VAL A 20 -9.53 10.17 -21.98
C VAL A 20 -9.22 10.76 -23.36
N SER A 21 -9.17 9.91 -24.37
CA SER A 21 -8.94 10.23 -25.78
C SER A 21 -9.99 9.50 -26.63
N VAL A 22 -9.74 9.40 -27.90
CA VAL A 22 -10.53 8.59 -28.84
C VAL A 22 -9.61 7.65 -29.60
N ASP A 23 -10.12 6.47 -29.96
CA ASP A 23 -9.48 5.54 -30.85
C ASP A 23 -9.63 5.97 -32.35
N ARG A 24 -9.08 5.17 -33.25
CA ARG A 24 -9.20 5.44 -34.70
C ARG A 24 -10.63 5.38 -35.26
N HIS A 25 -11.56 4.83 -34.49
CA HIS A 25 -12.99 4.72 -34.84
C HIS A 25 -13.85 5.77 -34.17
N GLY A 26 -13.24 6.70 -33.37
CA GLY A 26 -13.95 7.74 -32.64
C GLY A 26 -14.51 7.29 -31.30
N ASN A 27 -14.27 6.06 -30.85
CA ASN A 27 -14.71 5.60 -29.54
C ASN A 27 -13.82 6.14 -28.44
N LYS A 28 -14.38 6.33 -27.24
CA LYS A 28 -13.60 6.71 -26.07
C LYS A 28 -12.51 5.67 -25.77
N ALA A 29 -11.28 6.13 -25.63
CA ALA A 29 -10.12 5.30 -25.32
C ALA A 29 -9.26 5.97 -24.25
N TYR A 30 -8.62 5.16 -23.40
CA TYR A 30 -7.71 5.65 -22.40
C TYR A 30 -6.28 5.66 -22.92
N ARG A 31 -5.51 6.66 -22.52
CA ARG A 31 -4.08 6.74 -22.86
C ARG A 31 -3.29 7.36 -21.72
N LEU A 32 -2.02 7.03 -21.65
CA LEU A 32 -1.08 7.69 -20.75
C LEU A 32 -0.95 9.18 -21.12
N SER A 33 -1.12 10.04 -20.12
CA SER A 33 -0.92 11.48 -20.23
C SER A 33 0.42 11.87 -19.62
N LEU A 34 0.99 12.99 -20.09
CA LEU A 34 2.30 13.49 -19.61
C LEU A 34 3.42 12.45 -19.75
N GLN A 35 3.49 11.78 -20.87
CA GLN A 35 4.35 10.64 -21.18
C GLN A 35 5.86 10.89 -20.95
N THR A 36 6.32 12.14 -20.92
CA THR A 36 7.72 12.48 -20.59
C THR A 36 8.17 12.02 -19.20
N ARG A 37 7.26 11.59 -18.36
CA ARG A 37 7.52 10.99 -17.05
C ARG A 37 7.70 9.47 -17.12
N GLU A 38 7.38 8.85 -18.26
CA GLU A 38 7.33 7.42 -18.42
C GLU A 38 8.67 6.87 -18.93
N GLN A 39 9.05 5.68 -18.45
CA GLN A 39 10.31 5.05 -18.78
C GLN A 39 10.47 4.70 -20.26
N HIS A 40 9.40 4.45 -20.99
CA HIS A 40 9.45 4.15 -22.41
C HIS A 40 9.77 5.39 -23.28
N ILE A 41 9.67 6.60 -22.71
CA ILE A 41 10.02 7.85 -23.36
C ILE A 41 11.37 8.36 -22.90
N ARG A 42 11.63 8.38 -21.58
CA ARG A 42 12.87 8.90 -20.99
C ARG A 42 13.32 8.03 -19.84
N ARG A 43 13.94 6.92 -20.17
CA ARG A 43 14.31 5.88 -19.20
C ARG A 43 15.20 6.39 -18.06
N ASP A 44 16.16 7.25 -18.39
CA ASP A 44 17.12 7.84 -17.47
C ASP A 44 16.54 8.89 -16.52
N LYS A 45 15.37 9.44 -16.85
CA LYS A 45 14.73 10.56 -16.12
C LYS A 45 13.28 10.31 -15.74
N ALA A 46 12.82 9.08 -15.89
CA ALA A 46 11.44 8.74 -15.57
C ALA A 46 11.20 8.79 -14.06
N THR A 47 10.12 9.45 -13.64
CA THR A 47 9.75 9.65 -12.23
C THR A 47 8.52 8.85 -11.81
N SER A 48 7.80 8.24 -12.75
CA SER A 48 6.53 7.55 -12.47
C SER A 48 6.64 6.02 -12.51
N ASN A 49 7.83 5.46 -12.47
CA ASN A 49 8.09 4.08 -12.88
C ASN A 49 8.27 3.09 -11.77
N ILE A 50 7.62 3.29 -10.68
CA ILE A 50 7.45 2.19 -9.76
C ILE A 50 6.50 1.22 -10.45
N CYS A 51 7.09 0.16 -11.00
CA CYS A 51 6.49 -0.80 -11.89
C CYS A 51 5.30 -1.52 -11.25
N THR A 52 5.39 -1.88 -9.99
CA THR A 52 4.34 -2.55 -9.25
C THR A 52 3.72 -1.61 -8.24
N ALA A 53 2.71 -0.85 -8.66
CA ALA A 53 1.86 -0.13 -7.75
C ALA A 53 0.92 -1.12 -7.03
N GLN A 54 0.55 -0.81 -5.80
CA GLN A 54 -0.44 -1.58 -5.04
C GLN A 54 -1.84 -1.39 -5.66
N ALA A 55 -2.16 -2.20 -6.65
CA ALA A 55 -3.43 -2.11 -7.39
C ALA A 55 -4.59 -2.84 -6.69
N LEU A 56 -4.31 -3.89 -5.90
CA LEU A 56 -5.35 -4.74 -5.30
C LEU A 56 -6.33 -3.94 -4.43
N LEU A 57 -5.85 -3.07 -3.56
CA LEU A 57 -6.72 -2.25 -2.71
C LEU A 57 -7.57 -1.26 -3.52
N ALA A 58 -7.04 -0.75 -4.63
CA ALA A 58 -7.82 0.09 -5.56
C ALA A 58 -8.92 -0.72 -6.25
N ILE A 59 -8.61 -1.95 -6.68
CA ILE A 59 -9.58 -2.87 -7.29
C ILE A 59 -10.66 -3.25 -6.28
N VAL A 60 -10.30 -3.60 -5.05
CA VAL A 60 -11.24 -3.92 -3.96
C VAL A 60 -12.15 -2.72 -3.67
N SER A 61 -11.59 -1.49 -3.60
CA SER A 61 -12.38 -0.27 -3.40
C SER A 61 -13.36 -0.02 -4.55
N ALA A 62 -12.93 -0.25 -5.80
CA ALA A 62 -13.80 -0.13 -6.96
C ALA A 62 -14.91 -1.19 -6.95
N ALA A 63 -14.58 -2.44 -6.63
CA ALA A 63 -15.53 -3.54 -6.51
C ALA A 63 -16.56 -3.28 -5.39
N TYR A 64 -16.11 -2.75 -4.26
CA TYR A 64 -16.98 -2.32 -3.17
C TYR A 64 -17.98 -1.24 -3.62
N ALA A 65 -17.48 -0.22 -4.32
CA ALA A 65 -18.33 0.84 -4.87
C ALA A 65 -19.32 0.33 -5.94
N ILE A 66 -18.91 -0.64 -6.76
CA ILE A 66 -19.78 -1.27 -7.76
C ILE A 66 -20.87 -2.10 -7.09
N TYR A 67 -20.50 -2.90 -6.08
CA TYR A 67 -21.43 -3.79 -5.38
C TYR A 67 -22.50 -3.02 -4.60
N HIS A 68 -22.10 -2.02 -3.83
CA HIS A 68 -23.02 -1.24 -2.97
C HIS A 68 -23.74 -0.12 -3.72
N GLY A 69 -23.14 0.40 -4.77
CA GLY A 69 -23.68 1.57 -5.48
C GLY A 69 -23.74 2.83 -4.62
N PRO A 70 -24.24 3.94 -5.18
CA PRO A 70 -24.33 5.22 -4.46
C PRO A 70 -25.24 5.14 -3.23
N ASP A 71 -26.38 4.47 -3.34
CA ASP A 71 -27.37 4.38 -2.26
C ASP A 71 -26.90 3.45 -1.13
N GLY A 72 -26.29 2.33 -1.48
CA GLY A 72 -25.72 1.41 -0.49
C GLY A 72 -24.59 2.04 0.31
N ILE A 73 -23.66 2.75 -0.33
CA ILE A 73 -22.58 3.48 0.34
C ILE A 73 -23.15 4.58 1.25
N LYS A 74 -24.16 5.29 0.80
CA LYS A 74 -24.84 6.31 1.61
C LYS A 74 -25.44 5.67 2.87
N THR A 75 -26.22 4.60 2.72
CA THR A 75 -26.84 3.87 3.83
C THR A 75 -25.80 3.39 4.85
N ILE A 76 -24.69 2.82 4.37
CA ILE A 76 -23.58 2.38 5.23
C ILE A 76 -23.00 3.57 6.01
N SER A 77 -22.70 4.66 5.32
CA SER A 77 -22.10 5.86 5.93
C SER A 77 -23.02 6.51 6.96
N GLU A 78 -24.31 6.61 6.67
CA GLU A 78 -25.32 7.16 7.58
C GLU A 78 -25.45 6.29 8.85
N ARG A 79 -25.51 4.97 8.69
CA ARG A 79 -25.53 4.03 9.82
C ARG A 79 -24.32 4.15 10.73
N VAL A 80 -23.13 4.22 10.16
CA VAL A 80 -21.87 4.36 10.91
C VAL A 80 -21.84 5.70 11.67
N SER A 81 -22.16 6.79 11.00
CA SER A 81 -22.18 8.12 11.60
C SER A 81 -23.26 8.23 12.70
N GLN A 82 -24.42 7.62 12.48
CA GLN A 82 -25.50 7.57 13.46
C GLN A 82 -25.10 6.82 14.73
N LEU A 83 -24.40 5.69 14.56
CA LEU A 83 -23.93 4.90 15.70
C LEU A 83 -22.89 5.70 16.52
N ALA A 84 -21.95 6.36 15.85
CA ALA A 84 -20.96 7.23 16.49
C ALA A 84 -21.64 8.39 17.25
N LYS A 85 -22.64 9.03 16.63
CA LYS A 85 -23.39 10.12 17.24
C LYS A 85 -24.16 9.67 18.48
N ASN A 86 -24.91 8.57 18.38
CA ASN A 86 -25.66 8.05 19.51
C ASN A 86 -24.74 7.69 20.70
N PHE A 87 -23.59 7.10 20.41
CA PHE A 87 -22.56 6.82 21.41
C PHE A 87 -22.05 8.12 22.08
N ALA A 88 -21.72 9.13 21.28
CA ALA A 88 -21.27 10.42 21.76
C ALA A 88 -22.32 11.15 22.62
N ASP A 89 -23.59 11.11 22.20
CA ASP A 89 -24.70 11.72 22.96
C ASP A 89 -24.87 11.07 24.33
N LYS A 90 -24.73 9.73 24.43
CA LYS A 90 -24.78 9.00 25.71
C LYS A 90 -23.58 9.31 26.62
N LEU A 91 -22.40 9.49 26.05
CA LEU A 91 -21.23 9.94 26.80
C LEU A 91 -21.44 11.34 27.37
N LYS A 92 -21.95 12.29 26.57
CA LYS A 92 -22.27 13.64 27.04
C LYS A 92 -23.32 13.63 28.16
N GLN A 93 -24.37 12.83 28.04
CA GLN A 93 -25.38 12.65 29.08
C GLN A 93 -24.78 12.08 30.38
N SER A 94 -23.70 11.32 30.27
CA SER A 94 -22.97 10.76 31.43
C SER A 94 -21.85 11.69 31.93
N GLY A 95 -21.80 12.93 31.45
CA GLY A 95 -20.85 13.95 31.93
C GLY A 95 -19.47 13.94 31.26
N TYR A 96 -19.29 13.19 30.18
CA TYR A 96 -18.05 13.25 29.42
C TYR A 96 -18.02 14.45 28.46
N GLU A 97 -16.85 15.05 28.34
CA GLU A 97 -16.53 16.09 27.35
C GLU A 97 -15.95 15.44 26.09
N LEU A 98 -16.33 15.92 24.93
CA LEU A 98 -15.74 15.49 23.66
C LEU A 98 -14.68 16.51 23.20
N TYR A 99 -13.60 15.99 22.62
CA TYR A 99 -12.55 16.85 22.03
C TYR A 99 -13.08 17.71 20.86
N SER A 100 -14.04 17.18 20.11
CA SER A 100 -14.68 17.91 19.01
C SER A 100 -16.18 17.56 18.98
N ASP A 101 -16.99 18.55 18.72
CA ASP A 101 -18.43 18.37 18.49
C ASP A 101 -18.76 17.93 17.06
N SER A 102 -17.79 18.00 16.16
CA SER A 102 -17.93 17.58 14.76
C SER A 102 -17.06 16.37 14.46
N PHE A 103 -17.67 15.27 14.10
CA PHE A 103 -17.02 14.00 13.75
C PHE A 103 -17.91 13.20 12.81
N PHE A 104 -17.34 12.23 12.11
CA PHE A 104 -18.06 11.30 11.26
C PHE A 104 -18.26 9.94 11.94
N ASP A 105 -17.19 9.18 12.12
CA ASP A 105 -17.17 7.82 12.65
C ASP A 105 -16.32 7.67 13.93
N THR A 106 -15.46 8.64 14.21
CA THR A 106 -14.49 8.57 15.30
C THR A 106 -14.79 9.63 16.36
N VAL A 107 -15.07 9.17 17.58
CA VAL A 107 -15.34 10.01 18.73
C VAL A 107 -14.10 10.06 19.62
N THR A 108 -13.57 11.26 19.87
CA THR A 108 -12.47 11.48 20.80
C THR A 108 -13.03 12.08 22.10
N ILE A 109 -12.76 11.39 23.20
CA ILE A 109 -13.34 11.66 24.51
C ILE A 109 -12.26 12.19 25.45
N VAL A 110 -12.54 13.28 26.15
CA VAL A 110 -11.69 13.82 27.21
C VAL A 110 -12.00 13.07 28.50
N THR A 111 -11.09 12.21 28.93
CA THR A 111 -11.28 11.29 30.06
C THR A 111 -10.49 11.69 31.30
N LYS A 112 -9.55 12.63 31.16
CA LYS A 112 -8.72 13.20 32.24
C LYS A 112 -8.08 12.11 33.12
N ASP A 113 -8.28 12.19 34.42
CA ASP A 113 -7.82 11.23 35.44
C ASP A 113 -8.39 9.80 35.31
N LYS A 114 -9.47 9.63 34.54
CA LYS A 114 -10.10 8.31 34.30
C LYS A 114 -9.51 7.54 33.14
N THR A 115 -8.57 8.11 32.40
CA THR A 115 -8.03 7.52 31.15
C THR A 115 -7.47 6.13 31.35
N ASP A 116 -6.61 5.94 32.35
CA ASP A 116 -5.97 4.66 32.62
C ASP A 116 -6.99 3.59 33.06
N GLN A 117 -7.94 3.98 33.90
CA GLN A 117 -8.98 3.05 34.38
C GLN A 117 -9.88 2.59 33.24
N ILE A 118 -10.35 3.51 32.40
CA ILE A 118 -11.21 3.17 31.24
C ILE A 118 -10.45 2.32 30.24
N PHE A 119 -9.20 2.67 29.96
CA PHE A 119 -8.34 1.90 29.04
C PHE A 119 -8.14 0.47 29.55
N LYS A 120 -7.86 0.30 30.84
CA LYS A 120 -7.76 -1.02 31.47
C LYS A 120 -9.06 -1.80 31.41
N ASN A 121 -10.20 -1.17 31.74
CA ASN A 121 -11.51 -1.80 31.64
C ASN A 121 -11.82 -2.29 30.22
N ALA A 122 -11.37 -1.57 29.20
CA ALA A 122 -11.51 -1.99 27.81
C ALA A 122 -10.67 -3.24 27.51
N LEU A 123 -9.43 -3.28 27.93
CA LEU A 123 -8.55 -4.44 27.76
C LEU A 123 -9.06 -5.67 28.49
N ASP A 124 -9.54 -5.51 29.73
CA ASP A 124 -10.13 -6.59 30.55
C ASP A 124 -11.37 -7.21 29.85
N GLN A 125 -12.10 -6.41 29.07
CA GLN A 125 -13.23 -6.86 28.24
C GLN A 125 -12.82 -7.26 26.81
N LYS A 126 -11.52 -7.38 26.53
CA LYS A 126 -10.94 -7.72 25.20
C LYS A 126 -11.38 -6.74 24.11
N VAL A 127 -11.43 -5.47 24.43
CA VAL A 127 -11.73 -4.36 23.51
C VAL A 127 -10.54 -3.43 23.44
N ASN A 128 -10.00 -3.26 22.23
CA ASN A 128 -8.97 -2.27 21.97
C ASN A 128 -9.63 -0.93 21.63
N ILE A 129 -9.28 0.12 22.37
CA ILE A 129 -9.61 1.50 22.07
C ILE A 129 -8.33 2.31 21.90
N ARG A 130 -8.38 3.37 21.13
CA ARG A 130 -7.19 4.18 20.87
C ARG A 130 -6.89 5.09 22.05
N ARG A 131 -5.69 4.99 22.61
CA ARG A 131 -5.16 5.99 23.54
C ARG A 131 -4.53 7.13 22.72
N VAL A 132 -5.10 8.33 22.81
CA VAL A 132 -4.61 9.52 22.12
C VAL A 132 -3.46 10.13 22.89
N ASN A 133 -3.66 10.32 24.20
CA ASN A 133 -2.65 10.79 25.16
C ASN A 133 -3.05 10.39 26.59
N SER A 134 -2.44 11.02 27.61
CA SER A 134 -2.73 10.76 29.04
C SER A 134 -4.16 11.13 29.50
N GLU A 135 -4.86 11.98 28.72
CA GLU A 135 -6.16 12.53 29.12
C GLU A 135 -7.28 12.23 28.11
N MET A 136 -6.98 11.55 27.00
CA MET A 136 -7.94 11.34 25.92
C MET A 136 -7.91 9.93 25.37
N LEU A 137 -9.08 9.40 25.10
CA LEU A 137 -9.32 8.13 24.40
C LEU A 137 -10.15 8.38 23.13
N ALA A 138 -9.98 7.56 22.11
CA ALA A 138 -10.79 7.64 20.90
C ALA A 138 -11.38 6.27 20.55
N VAL A 139 -12.61 6.31 20.03
CA VAL A 139 -13.38 5.14 19.59
C VAL A 139 -13.83 5.37 18.15
N SER A 140 -13.58 4.39 17.29
CA SER A 140 -14.00 4.44 15.89
C SER A 140 -15.06 3.36 15.61
N PHE A 141 -16.04 3.71 14.80
CA PHE A 141 -17.10 2.83 14.33
C PHE A 141 -16.92 2.52 12.85
N ASP A 142 -17.22 1.30 12.47
CA ASP A 142 -17.22 0.83 11.09
C ASP A 142 -18.51 0.07 10.78
N GLU A 143 -18.66 -0.40 9.57
CA GLU A 143 -19.86 -1.13 9.14
C GLU A 143 -20.09 -2.47 9.84
N LYS A 144 -19.06 -3.06 10.46
CA LYS A 144 -19.17 -4.31 11.25
C LYS A 144 -19.67 -4.06 12.67
N LYS A 145 -19.65 -2.81 13.14
CA LYS A 145 -20.11 -2.45 14.48
C LYS A 145 -21.64 -2.28 14.51
N ASN A 146 -22.22 -2.61 15.64
CA ASN A 146 -23.65 -2.54 15.89
C ASN A 146 -23.95 -1.93 17.25
N VAL A 147 -25.23 -1.76 17.55
CA VAL A 147 -25.71 -1.21 18.83
C VAL A 147 -25.22 -2.02 20.03
N TYR A 148 -25.13 -3.34 19.93
CA TYR A 148 -24.58 -4.19 21.00
C TYR A 148 -23.14 -3.79 21.36
N ARG A 149 -22.27 -3.60 20.35
CA ARG A 149 -20.88 -3.19 20.57
C ARG A 149 -20.77 -1.78 21.11
N ALA A 150 -21.61 -0.87 20.64
CA ALA A 150 -21.67 0.49 21.19
C ALA A 150 -22.10 0.49 22.66
N ASN A 151 -23.07 -0.33 23.04
CA ASN A 151 -23.51 -0.48 24.42
C ASN A 151 -22.45 -1.15 25.31
N GLN A 152 -21.66 -2.09 24.77
CA GLN A 152 -20.49 -2.64 25.47
C GLN A 152 -19.47 -1.53 25.78
N LEU A 153 -19.19 -0.66 24.81
CA LEU A 153 -18.32 0.49 25.01
C LEU A 153 -18.87 1.47 26.08
N LEU A 154 -20.17 1.79 26.04
CA LEU A 154 -20.78 2.64 27.08
C LEU A 154 -20.59 2.08 28.49
N LYS A 155 -20.69 0.76 28.66
CA LYS A 155 -20.42 0.10 29.98
C LYS A 155 -18.93 0.26 30.36
N ILE A 156 -18.00 0.16 29.42
CA ILE A 156 -16.56 0.38 29.66
C ILE A 156 -16.32 1.79 30.20
N PHE A 157 -17.05 2.79 29.68
CA PHE A 157 -17.03 4.18 30.14
C PHE A 157 -17.91 4.43 31.41
N ASN A 158 -18.47 3.38 32.01
CA ASN A 158 -19.37 3.47 33.17
C ASN A 158 -20.61 4.34 32.92
N CYS A 159 -21.11 4.36 31.69
CA CYS A 159 -22.37 5.02 31.38
C CYS A 159 -23.56 4.13 31.73
N ALA A 160 -24.54 4.68 32.48
CA ALA A 160 -25.78 3.97 32.86
C ALA A 160 -26.76 3.85 31.68
N GLU A 161 -26.68 4.78 30.75
CA GLU A 161 -27.54 4.88 29.60
C GLU A 161 -27.14 3.88 28.49
N SER A 162 -28.12 3.44 27.71
CA SER A 162 -27.91 2.56 26.56
C SER A 162 -28.53 3.12 25.27
N ILE A 163 -28.01 2.70 24.12
CA ILE A 163 -28.59 2.97 22.81
C ILE A 163 -29.64 1.91 22.51
N LYS A 164 -30.83 2.33 22.06
CA LYS A 164 -31.91 1.43 21.64
C LYS A 164 -31.58 0.82 20.26
N GLU A 165 -32.16 -0.35 19.96
CA GLU A 165 -31.89 -1.07 18.70
C GLU A 165 -32.33 -0.30 17.45
N ASN A 166 -33.39 0.50 17.56
CA ASN A 166 -33.84 1.40 16.48
C ASN A 166 -33.60 2.85 16.89
N PRO A 167 -32.41 3.37 16.78
CA PRO A 167 -32.13 4.75 17.12
C PRO A 167 -32.93 5.68 16.17
N THR A 168 -33.46 6.76 16.73
CA THR A 168 -34.14 7.79 15.96
C THR A 168 -33.20 8.34 14.90
N GLU A 169 -33.68 8.49 13.67
CA GLU A 169 -32.93 9.15 12.60
C GLU A 169 -32.47 10.52 13.09
N SER A 170 -31.20 10.74 13.16
CA SER A 170 -30.62 12.04 13.45
C SER A 170 -29.63 12.41 12.37
N LEU A 171 -29.59 13.68 12.01
CA LEU A 171 -28.63 14.18 11.02
C LEU A 171 -27.20 13.88 11.47
N PRO A 172 -26.29 13.62 10.51
CA PRO A 172 -24.86 13.46 10.81
C PRO A 172 -24.32 14.61 11.64
N ASN A 173 -23.39 14.33 12.55
CA ASN A 173 -22.76 15.36 13.39
C ASN A 173 -21.68 16.15 12.61
N LEU A 174 -22.01 16.50 11.38
CA LEU A 174 -21.16 17.25 10.46
C LEU A 174 -21.78 18.60 10.12
N PRO A 175 -20.97 19.64 9.96
CA PRO A 175 -21.45 20.92 9.45
C PRO A 175 -22.17 20.75 8.10
N LYS A 176 -23.33 21.37 7.93
CA LYS A 176 -24.13 21.26 6.69
C LYS A 176 -23.32 21.54 5.42
N LYS A 177 -22.36 22.47 5.46
CA LYS A 177 -21.47 22.80 4.35
C LYS A 177 -20.54 21.67 3.91
N LEU A 178 -20.33 20.65 4.75
CA LEU A 178 -19.52 19.47 4.44
C LEU A 178 -20.35 18.31 3.92
N LEU A 179 -21.67 18.39 3.97
CA LEU A 179 -22.54 17.36 3.42
C LEU A 179 -22.55 17.44 1.90
N ARG A 180 -22.46 16.30 1.26
CA ARG A 180 -22.52 16.20 -0.20
C ARG A 180 -23.93 16.50 -0.67
N THR A 181 -24.02 17.42 -1.64
CA THR A 181 -25.28 17.77 -2.32
C THR A 181 -25.26 17.33 -3.80
N SER A 182 -24.10 17.01 -4.34
CA SER A 182 -23.95 16.57 -5.73
C SER A 182 -24.17 15.07 -5.88
N LYS A 183 -24.66 14.65 -7.03
CA LYS A 183 -24.69 13.25 -7.44
C LYS A 183 -23.27 12.68 -7.55
N TYR A 184 -23.12 11.39 -7.40
CA TYR A 184 -21.85 10.66 -7.51
C TYR A 184 -22.09 9.22 -7.96
N LEU A 185 -21.06 8.57 -8.49
CA LEU A 185 -21.13 7.20 -9.01
C LEU A 185 -22.27 7.03 -10.04
N GLU A 186 -22.45 8.03 -10.93
CA GLU A 186 -23.52 8.04 -11.92
C GLU A 186 -23.28 7.10 -13.10
N HIS A 187 -22.04 6.57 -13.26
CA HIS A 187 -21.75 5.62 -14.33
C HIS A 187 -22.56 4.33 -14.12
N PRO A 188 -23.13 3.73 -15.20
CA PRO A 188 -23.98 2.54 -15.09
C PRO A 188 -23.36 1.37 -14.33
N VAL A 189 -22.05 1.20 -14.36
CA VAL A 189 -21.34 0.13 -13.63
C VAL A 189 -21.63 0.13 -12.13
N PHE A 190 -21.83 1.30 -11.53
CA PHE A 190 -22.13 1.45 -10.12
C PHE A 190 -23.61 1.25 -9.78
N ASN A 191 -24.44 0.99 -10.79
CA ASN A 191 -25.88 0.88 -10.67
C ASN A 191 -26.43 -0.42 -11.30
N SER A 192 -25.58 -1.47 -11.44
CA SER A 192 -25.94 -2.65 -12.19
C SER A 192 -25.64 -3.99 -11.50
N TYR A 193 -24.74 -4.06 -10.54
CA TYR A 193 -24.22 -5.34 -10.02
C TYR A 193 -24.30 -5.39 -8.49
N HIS A 194 -25.52 -5.44 -7.96
CA HIS A 194 -25.80 -5.31 -6.52
C HIS A 194 -26.11 -6.64 -5.82
N SER A 195 -26.02 -7.78 -6.54
CA SER A 195 -26.14 -9.10 -5.97
C SER A 195 -24.84 -9.89 -6.15
N GLU A 196 -24.65 -10.90 -5.29
CA GLU A 196 -23.48 -11.78 -5.35
C GLU A 196 -23.31 -12.42 -6.74
N THR A 197 -24.40 -12.97 -7.29
CA THR A 197 -24.38 -13.61 -8.60
C THR A 197 -24.04 -12.64 -9.74
N GLU A 198 -24.61 -11.43 -9.72
CA GLU A 198 -24.30 -10.43 -10.73
C GLU A 198 -22.85 -9.97 -10.64
N MET A 199 -22.34 -9.78 -9.44
CA MET A 199 -20.94 -9.40 -9.22
C MET A 199 -19.97 -10.48 -9.71
N LEU A 200 -20.24 -11.76 -9.42
CA LEU A 200 -19.46 -12.88 -9.91
C LEU A 200 -19.42 -12.92 -11.44
N ARG A 201 -20.56 -12.76 -12.10
CA ARG A 201 -20.65 -12.71 -13.56
C ARG A 201 -19.92 -11.50 -14.14
N TYR A 202 -19.98 -10.36 -13.46
CA TYR A 202 -19.25 -9.16 -13.86
C TYR A 202 -17.74 -9.35 -13.76
N LEU A 203 -17.24 -9.89 -12.66
CA LEU A 203 -15.82 -10.23 -12.50
C LEU A 203 -15.33 -11.21 -13.55
N LYS A 204 -16.12 -12.24 -13.85
CA LYS A 204 -15.80 -13.19 -14.94
C LYS A 204 -15.76 -12.51 -16.31
N LYS A 205 -16.71 -11.61 -16.59
CA LYS A 205 -16.70 -10.80 -17.82
C LYS A 205 -15.45 -9.93 -17.96
N LEU A 206 -14.93 -9.39 -16.85
CA LEU A 206 -13.67 -8.63 -16.85
C LEU A 206 -12.46 -9.55 -17.09
N GLU A 207 -12.42 -10.68 -16.41
CA GLU A 207 -11.39 -11.71 -16.61
C GLU A 207 -11.30 -12.16 -18.07
N ASP A 208 -12.44 -12.36 -18.73
CA ASP A 208 -12.52 -12.85 -20.12
C ASP A 208 -12.07 -11.82 -21.16
N LYS A 209 -11.86 -10.57 -20.78
CA LYS A 209 -11.38 -9.52 -21.70
C LYS A 209 -9.89 -9.56 -21.94
N ASP A 210 -9.13 -10.22 -21.09
CA ASP A 210 -7.67 -10.24 -21.15
C ASP A 210 -7.12 -11.61 -20.77
N ILE A 211 -5.81 -11.72 -20.72
CA ILE A 211 -5.09 -12.92 -20.31
C ILE A 211 -5.41 -13.25 -18.86
N ALA A 212 -5.79 -14.51 -18.60
CA ALA A 212 -6.02 -15.04 -17.27
C ALA A 212 -5.05 -16.19 -16.97
N LEU A 213 -4.61 -16.30 -15.72
CA LEU A 213 -3.59 -17.25 -15.30
C LEU A 213 -3.99 -18.72 -15.51
N ASN A 214 -5.29 -19.02 -15.47
CA ASN A 214 -5.83 -20.37 -15.64
C ASN A 214 -5.93 -20.83 -17.12
N ARG A 215 -5.62 -19.97 -18.08
CA ARG A 215 -5.73 -20.27 -19.53
C ARG A 215 -4.60 -19.72 -20.39
N SER A 216 -3.52 -19.25 -19.79
CA SER A 216 -2.41 -18.66 -20.52
C SER A 216 -1.07 -18.96 -19.87
N MET A 217 -0.02 -18.91 -20.67
CA MET A 217 1.37 -18.85 -20.21
C MET A 217 1.84 -17.39 -20.26
N ILE A 218 2.56 -16.98 -19.24
CA ILE A 218 3.17 -15.65 -19.18
C ILE A 218 4.64 -15.80 -19.58
N ALA A 219 5.01 -15.18 -20.69
CA ALA A 219 6.35 -15.29 -21.27
C ALA A 219 7.42 -14.63 -20.38
N LEU A 220 7.07 -13.53 -19.71
CA LEU A 220 7.93 -12.85 -18.76
C LEU A 220 7.35 -12.98 -17.35
N GLY A 221 8.17 -13.43 -16.39
CA GLY A 221 7.74 -13.55 -15.00
C GLY A 221 7.27 -12.22 -14.43
N SER A 222 6.00 -12.11 -14.11
CA SER A 222 5.47 -10.98 -13.38
C SER A 222 5.61 -11.22 -11.88
N CYS A 223 6.13 -10.24 -11.15
CA CYS A 223 6.30 -10.33 -9.70
C CYS A 223 4.99 -10.52 -8.93
N THR A 224 3.85 -10.22 -9.52
CA THR A 224 2.54 -10.30 -8.87
C THR A 224 1.58 -11.33 -9.50
N MET A 225 1.96 -11.96 -10.61
CA MET A 225 1.11 -12.91 -11.33
C MET A 225 1.56 -14.35 -11.07
N LYS A 226 1.42 -14.81 -9.84
CA LYS A 226 1.72 -16.19 -9.45
C LYS A 226 0.42 -16.96 -9.21
N LEU A 227 0.36 -18.19 -9.73
CA LEU A 227 -0.66 -19.13 -9.33
C LEU A 227 -0.31 -19.68 -7.95
N ASN A 228 -1.26 -19.57 -7.03
CA ASN A 228 -1.18 -20.18 -5.72
C ASN A 228 -2.24 -21.27 -5.63
N ALA A 229 -1.94 -22.35 -4.91
CA ALA A 229 -2.95 -23.36 -4.62
C ALA A 229 -4.07 -22.73 -3.77
N VAL A 230 -5.30 -23.19 -4.00
CA VAL A 230 -6.46 -22.71 -3.23
C VAL A 230 -6.24 -22.93 -1.73
N ALA A 231 -5.63 -24.05 -1.35
CA ALA A 231 -5.29 -24.35 0.04
C ALA A 231 -4.34 -23.34 0.68
N GLU A 232 -3.43 -22.72 -0.09
CA GLU A 232 -2.52 -21.66 0.38
C GLU A 232 -3.25 -20.33 0.56
N MET A 233 -4.32 -20.10 -0.21
CA MET A 233 -5.12 -18.87 -0.15
C MET A 233 -6.19 -18.88 0.94
N ILE A 234 -6.71 -20.06 1.30
CA ILE A 234 -7.78 -20.20 2.32
C ILE A 234 -7.46 -19.49 3.63
N PRO A 235 -6.26 -19.64 4.23
CA PRO A 235 -5.93 -18.97 5.50
C PRO A 235 -6.08 -17.46 5.50
N ILE A 236 -5.95 -16.80 4.35
CA ILE A 236 -6.13 -15.34 4.23
C ILE A 236 -7.55 -14.91 4.62
N THR A 237 -8.53 -15.81 4.47
CA THR A 237 -9.95 -15.54 4.80
C THR A 237 -10.29 -15.84 6.26
N TRP A 238 -9.40 -16.49 7.01
CA TRP A 238 -9.63 -16.78 8.42
C TRP A 238 -9.60 -15.49 9.24
N ARG A 239 -10.51 -15.38 10.19
CA ARG A 239 -10.66 -14.16 10.99
C ARG A 239 -9.39 -13.77 11.73
N GLU A 240 -8.65 -14.76 12.21
CA GLU A 240 -7.39 -14.61 12.93
C GLU A 240 -6.30 -13.94 12.08
N PHE A 241 -6.37 -14.07 10.75
CA PHE A 241 -5.47 -13.42 9.80
C PHE A 241 -6.07 -12.17 9.14
N ALA A 242 -7.38 -12.19 8.84
CA ALA A 242 -8.04 -11.15 8.06
C ALA A 242 -8.51 -9.95 8.89
N GLU A 243 -8.86 -10.14 10.17
CA GLU A 243 -9.48 -9.11 10.98
C GLU A 243 -8.58 -8.33 11.95
N PRO A 244 -7.33 -8.75 12.26
CA PRO A 244 -6.48 -7.94 13.14
C PRO A 244 -6.26 -6.55 12.59
N HIS A 245 -6.50 -5.55 13.43
CA HIS A 245 -6.26 -4.15 13.06
C HIS A 245 -4.75 -3.89 12.91
N PRO A 246 -4.29 -3.09 11.92
CA PRO A 246 -2.86 -2.80 11.72
C PRO A 246 -2.15 -2.21 12.94
N PHE A 247 -2.87 -1.53 13.82
CA PHE A 247 -2.36 -0.94 15.06
C PHE A 247 -2.78 -1.70 16.33
N VAL A 248 -3.13 -2.98 16.19
CA VAL A 248 -3.36 -3.82 17.37
C VAL A 248 -2.08 -3.91 18.21
N PRO A 249 -2.16 -3.93 19.55
CA PRO A 249 -1.00 -4.09 20.41
C PRO A 249 -0.18 -5.34 20.06
N ILE A 250 1.14 -5.18 20.01
CA ILE A 250 2.05 -6.23 19.50
C ILE A 250 2.02 -7.50 20.35
N GLU A 251 1.76 -7.37 21.64
CA GLU A 251 1.60 -8.48 22.59
C GLU A 251 0.36 -9.34 22.31
N GLN A 252 -0.62 -8.83 21.57
CA GLN A 252 -1.79 -9.57 21.13
C GLN A 252 -1.56 -10.31 19.79
N MET A 253 -0.38 -10.17 19.19
CA MET A 253 -0.04 -10.67 17.86
C MET A 253 1.09 -11.71 17.88
N GLU A 254 1.15 -12.54 18.90
CA GLU A 254 2.22 -13.53 19.08
C GLU A 254 2.34 -14.49 17.89
N GLY A 255 1.22 -14.99 17.36
CA GLY A 255 1.22 -15.86 16.19
C GLY A 255 1.83 -15.20 14.94
N PHE A 256 1.49 -13.93 14.67
CA PHE A 256 2.12 -13.19 13.57
C PHE A 256 3.61 -12.92 13.81
N ARG A 257 4.01 -12.63 15.05
CA ARG A 257 5.42 -12.45 15.41
C ARG A 257 6.22 -13.71 15.14
N THR A 258 5.69 -14.86 15.54
CA THR A 258 6.31 -16.16 15.26
C THR A 258 6.43 -16.40 13.76
N LEU A 259 5.34 -16.25 13.02
CA LEU A 259 5.32 -16.37 11.56
C LEU A 259 6.39 -15.49 10.89
N PHE A 260 6.46 -14.21 11.25
CA PHE A 260 7.46 -13.30 10.66
C PHE A 260 8.90 -13.64 11.07
N THR A 261 9.10 -14.10 12.29
CA THR A 261 10.42 -14.51 12.79
C THR A 261 10.91 -15.74 12.05
N ASP A 262 10.08 -16.75 11.91
CA ASP A 262 10.41 -17.99 11.20
C ASP A 262 10.68 -17.72 9.73
N LEU A 263 9.84 -16.95 9.06
CA LEU A 263 10.05 -16.58 7.67
C LEU A 263 11.37 -15.81 7.47
N LYS A 264 11.69 -14.85 8.33
CA LYS A 264 12.96 -14.11 8.26
C LYS A 264 14.16 -15.05 8.46
N ASN A 265 14.06 -15.99 9.38
CA ASN A 265 15.13 -16.95 9.65
C ASN A 265 15.34 -17.89 8.46
N TRP A 266 14.27 -18.39 7.86
CA TRP A 266 14.37 -19.20 6.64
C TRP A 266 14.98 -18.43 5.48
N LEU A 267 14.54 -17.22 5.24
CA LEU A 267 15.10 -16.35 4.19
C LEU A 267 16.58 -16.04 4.43
N ARG A 268 16.98 -15.76 5.67
CA ARG A 268 18.40 -15.58 6.03
C ARG A 268 19.23 -16.82 5.74
N SER A 269 18.71 -17.98 6.10
CA SER A 269 19.40 -19.26 5.85
C SER A 269 19.55 -19.55 4.35
N ILE A 270 18.51 -19.26 3.56
CA ILE A 270 18.52 -19.51 2.12
C ILE A 270 19.47 -18.54 1.39
N THR A 271 19.48 -17.27 1.78
CA THR A 271 20.23 -16.20 1.07
C THR A 271 21.63 -15.96 1.62
N GLY A 272 21.91 -16.40 2.84
CA GLY A 272 23.18 -16.10 3.54
C GLY A 272 23.27 -14.67 4.07
N PHE A 273 22.25 -13.83 3.92
CA PHE A 273 22.25 -12.48 4.45
C PHE A 273 22.13 -12.43 5.98
N SER A 274 22.76 -11.43 6.59
CA SER A 274 22.68 -11.20 8.04
C SER A 274 21.31 -10.71 8.52
N GLY A 275 20.53 -10.06 7.65
CA GLY A 275 19.21 -9.53 7.96
C GLY A 275 18.24 -9.56 6.78
N VAL A 276 16.97 -9.67 7.09
CA VAL A 276 15.86 -9.63 6.11
C VAL A 276 14.75 -8.72 6.63
N SER A 277 14.22 -7.88 5.76
CA SER A 277 13.04 -7.05 6.01
C SER A 277 11.85 -7.56 5.20
N LEU A 278 10.70 -7.68 5.84
CA LEU A 278 9.42 -7.99 5.20
C LEU A 278 8.56 -6.73 4.99
N GLN A 279 9.11 -5.52 5.20
CA GLN A 279 8.39 -4.26 5.08
C GLN A 279 8.04 -3.87 3.64
N PRO A 280 8.90 -4.07 2.63
CA PRO A 280 8.57 -3.69 1.26
C PRO A 280 7.33 -4.42 0.75
N ASN A 281 6.38 -3.68 0.19
CA ASN A 281 5.11 -4.22 -0.29
C ASN A 281 5.19 -4.86 -1.68
N ALA A 282 6.25 -4.60 -2.42
CA ALA A 282 6.48 -5.15 -3.76
C ALA A 282 7.96 -5.11 -4.12
N GLY A 283 8.36 -5.76 -5.23
CA GLY A 283 9.73 -5.79 -5.70
C GLY A 283 10.34 -4.40 -5.88
N ALA A 284 9.59 -3.45 -6.46
CA ALA A 284 10.05 -2.08 -6.65
C ALA A 284 10.35 -1.36 -5.32
N GLN A 285 9.55 -1.59 -4.28
CA GLN A 285 9.83 -1.06 -2.94
C GLN A 285 11.01 -1.77 -2.28
N GLY A 286 11.24 -3.05 -2.61
CA GLY A 286 12.44 -3.79 -2.20
C GLY A 286 13.71 -3.22 -2.81
N GLU A 287 13.70 -2.92 -4.11
CA GLU A 287 14.78 -2.23 -4.81
C GLU A 287 15.09 -0.88 -4.17
N TYR A 288 14.06 -0.07 -3.95
CA TYR A 288 14.19 1.24 -3.31
C TYR A 288 14.76 1.13 -1.89
N ALA A 289 14.23 0.21 -1.09
CA ALA A 289 14.71 -0.02 0.28
C ALA A 289 16.17 -0.48 0.32
N GLY A 290 16.57 -1.39 -0.58
CA GLY A 290 17.94 -1.84 -0.72
C GLY A 290 18.90 -0.71 -1.05
N LEU A 291 18.55 0.12 -2.03
CA LEU A 291 19.35 1.28 -2.40
C LEU A 291 19.43 2.34 -1.29
N MET A 292 18.35 2.54 -0.53
CA MET A 292 18.37 3.40 0.66
C MET A 292 19.35 2.89 1.71
N VAL A 293 19.37 1.58 1.95
CA VAL A 293 20.33 0.95 2.89
C VAL A 293 21.76 1.18 2.41
N ILE A 294 22.05 0.96 1.12
CA ILE A 294 23.36 1.20 0.53
C ILE A 294 23.77 2.68 0.66
N ARG A 295 22.88 3.60 0.36
CA ARG A 295 23.14 5.05 0.53
C ARG A 295 23.46 5.38 1.99
N LYS A 296 22.67 4.88 2.94
CA LYS A 296 22.90 5.10 4.37
C LYS A 296 24.23 4.49 4.82
N TYR A 297 24.56 3.28 4.36
CA TYR A 297 25.84 2.63 4.63
C TYR A 297 27.03 3.51 4.25
N HIS A 298 27.04 4.07 3.04
CA HIS A 298 28.11 4.98 2.61
C HIS A 298 28.12 6.28 3.41
N MET A 299 26.95 6.87 3.68
CA MET A 299 26.85 8.13 4.47
C MET A 299 27.40 7.95 5.90
N GLU A 300 27.07 6.86 6.57
CA GLU A 300 27.55 6.59 7.94
C GLU A 300 29.07 6.34 8.02
N ARG A 301 29.68 5.97 6.90
CA ARG A 301 31.15 5.84 6.75
C ARG A 301 31.86 7.12 6.34
N GLY A 302 31.12 8.23 6.20
CA GLY A 302 31.68 9.49 5.72
C GLY A 302 31.88 9.55 4.19
N GLU A 303 31.35 8.58 3.44
CA GLU A 303 31.52 8.40 1.99
C GLU A 303 30.28 8.89 1.21
N SER A 304 29.71 10.03 1.57
CA SER A 304 28.49 10.56 0.95
C SER A 304 28.65 10.88 -0.56
N ASN A 305 29.90 11.01 -1.04
CA ASN A 305 30.25 11.15 -2.44
C ASN A 305 29.96 9.89 -3.26
N ARG A 306 29.83 8.68 -2.66
CA ARG A 306 29.50 7.42 -3.33
C ARG A 306 28.04 7.41 -3.73
N ASN A 307 27.70 8.09 -4.80
CA ASN A 307 26.34 8.31 -5.29
C ASN A 307 26.12 7.86 -6.75
N VAL A 308 27.05 7.12 -7.32
CA VAL A 308 26.90 6.54 -8.66
C VAL A 308 26.36 5.11 -8.53
N CYS A 309 25.32 4.80 -9.31
CA CYS A 309 24.78 3.46 -9.49
C CYS A 309 24.99 2.99 -10.92
N LEU A 310 25.77 1.93 -11.12
CA LEU A 310 25.92 1.29 -12.43
C LEU A 310 24.69 0.40 -12.68
N ILE A 311 24.14 0.46 -13.88
CA ILE A 311 22.93 -0.29 -14.24
C ILE A 311 23.08 -0.83 -15.67
N PRO A 312 23.00 -2.17 -15.89
CA PRO A 312 23.04 -2.75 -17.24
C PRO A 312 21.91 -2.25 -18.13
N SER A 313 22.17 -2.13 -19.42
CA SER A 313 21.18 -1.70 -20.41
C SER A 313 20.00 -2.69 -20.53
N SER A 314 20.20 -3.95 -20.13
CA SER A 314 19.15 -4.97 -20.03
C SER A 314 18.24 -4.78 -18.82
N ALA A 315 18.55 -3.88 -17.89
CA ALA A 315 17.77 -3.70 -16.67
C ALA A 315 16.36 -3.20 -16.95
N HIS A 316 15.40 -3.61 -16.11
CA HIS A 316 14.06 -3.07 -16.13
C HIS A 316 14.07 -1.57 -15.79
N GLY A 317 13.13 -0.81 -16.36
CA GLY A 317 13.05 0.65 -16.15
C GLY A 317 12.84 1.10 -14.71
N THR A 318 12.38 0.21 -13.82
CA THR A 318 12.28 0.47 -12.38
C THR A 318 13.64 0.69 -11.72
N ASN A 319 14.69 0.01 -12.21
CA ASN A 319 16.03 0.10 -11.63
C ASN A 319 16.60 1.53 -11.66
N PRO A 320 16.67 2.21 -12.83
CA PRO A 320 17.13 3.59 -12.86
C PRO A 320 16.20 4.55 -12.10
N ALA A 321 14.89 4.29 -12.09
CA ALA A 321 13.95 5.11 -11.35
C ALA A 321 14.19 5.01 -9.83
N SER A 322 14.38 3.81 -9.30
CA SER A 322 14.69 3.59 -7.88
C SER A 322 16.01 4.21 -7.47
N ALA A 323 17.05 4.10 -8.34
CA ALA A 323 18.34 4.74 -8.10
C ALA A 323 18.24 6.27 -8.01
N GLN A 324 17.49 6.88 -8.93
CA GLN A 324 17.27 8.34 -8.90
C GLN A 324 16.48 8.79 -7.65
N MET A 325 15.47 8.01 -7.24
CA MET A 325 14.67 8.33 -6.04
C MET A 325 15.50 8.40 -4.77
N VAL A 326 16.57 7.60 -4.66
CA VAL A 326 17.51 7.66 -3.52
C VAL A 326 18.64 8.67 -3.72
N GLY A 327 18.59 9.48 -4.78
CA GLY A 327 19.58 10.51 -5.08
C GLY A 327 20.88 9.97 -5.70
N MET A 328 20.86 8.78 -6.29
CA MET A 328 22.00 8.26 -7.05
C MET A 328 21.97 8.69 -8.50
N LYS A 329 23.16 8.86 -9.10
CA LYS A 329 23.38 9.10 -10.53
C LYS A 329 23.46 7.77 -11.24
N VAL A 330 22.60 7.58 -12.23
CA VAL A 330 22.60 6.37 -13.06
C VAL A 330 23.67 6.45 -14.13
N VAL A 331 24.50 5.42 -14.21
CA VAL A 331 25.46 5.21 -15.30
C VAL A 331 25.15 3.86 -15.94
N VAL A 332 24.77 3.89 -17.22
CA VAL A 332 24.37 2.69 -17.94
C VAL A 332 25.61 1.89 -18.37
N VAL A 333 25.60 0.59 -18.13
CA VAL A 333 26.59 -0.38 -18.60
C VAL A 333 26.01 -1.12 -19.80
N ASN A 334 26.79 -1.29 -20.87
CA ASN A 334 26.32 -2.01 -22.05
C ASN A 334 26.16 -3.52 -21.78
N CYS A 335 25.37 -4.17 -22.63
CA CYS A 335 25.34 -5.62 -22.74
C CYS A 335 26.03 -6.03 -24.04
N ASP A 336 26.60 -7.24 -24.06
CA ASP A 336 27.13 -7.87 -25.24
C ASP A 336 26.03 -8.36 -26.21
N LYS A 337 26.40 -9.02 -27.29
CA LYS A 337 25.47 -9.52 -28.32
C LYS A 337 24.62 -10.70 -27.80
N GLU A 338 25.09 -11.43 -26.81
CA GLU A 338 24.43 -12.55 -26.17
C GLU A 338 23.49 -12.09 -25.04
N GLY A 339 23.55 -10.79 -24.68
CA GLY A 339 22.71 -10.19 -23.64
C GLY A 339 23.32 -10.22 -22.24
N ASN A 340 24.57 -10.67 -22.09
CA ASN A 340 25.31 -10.59 -20.83
C ASN A 340 25.79 -9.15 -20.58
N VAL A 341 26.17 -8.85 -19.35
CA VAL A 341 26.84 -7.58 -19.02
C VAL A 341 28.20 -7.53 -19.72
N ASP A 342 28.44 -6.46 -20.48
CA ASP A 342 29.76 -6.21 -21.10
C ASP A 342 30.78 -5.92 -19.98
N ILE A 343 31.64 -6.89 -19.72
CA ILE A 343 32.64 -6.84 -18.63
C ILE A 343 33.67 -5.73 -18.87
N ASP A 344 34.07 -5.50 -20.10
CA ASP A 344 35.07 -4.48 -20.40
C ASP A 344 34.48 -3.07 -20.20
N ASP A 345 33.22 -2.85 -20.61
CA ASP A 345 32.52 -1.60 -20.34
C ASP A 345 32.25 -1.40 -18.86
N LEU A 346 31.86 -2.47 -18.15
CA LEU A 346 31.66 -2.45 -16.68
C LEU A 346 32.96 -2.05 -15.98
N LYS A 347 34.08 -2.70 -16.31
CA LYS A 347 35.38 -2.42 -15.70
C LYS A 347 35.80 -0.97 -15.94
N LYS A 348 35.72 -0.50 -17.18
CA LYS A 348 36.02 0.89 -17.55
C LYS A 348 35.18 1.88 -16.71
N LYS A 349 33.89 1.63 -16.54
CA LYS A 349 32.98 2.51 -15.78
C LYS A 349 33.23 2.44 -14.29
N ALA A 350 33.51 1.25 -13.76
CA ALA A 350 33.87 1.09 -12.35
C ALA A 350 35.18 1.84 -12.01
N GLU A 351 36.18 1.74 -12.86
CA GLU A 351 37.44 2.52 -12.75
C GLU A 351 37.18 4.02 -12.82
N GLN A 352 36.44 4.46 -13.83
CA GLN A 352 36.10 5.89 -14.04
C GLN A 352 35.37 6.52 -12.87
N HIS A 353 34.54 5.77 -12.21
CA HIS A 353 33.71 6.22 -11.07
C HIS A 353 34.17 5.69 -9.70
N SER A 354 35.37 5.14 -9.60
CA SER A 354 35.86 4.43 -8.41
C SER A 354 35.67 5.21 -7.11
N GLU A 355 35.88 6.52 -7.11
CA GLU A 355 35.70 7.37 -5.93
C GLU A 355 34.24 7.61 -5.56
N ASN A 356 33.33 7.53 -6.55
CA ASN A 356 31.91 7.85 -6.40
C ASN A 356 31.01 6.64 -6.58
N LEU A 357 31.55 5.47 -6.87
CA LEU A 357 30.79 4.26 -7.07
C LEU A 357 30.12 3.83 -5.75
N GLY A 358 28.79 3.86 -5.72
CA GLY A 358 28.01 3.46 -4.57
C GLY A 358 27.37 2.10 -4.74
N ALA A 359 26.88 1.77 -5.94
CA ALA A 359 26.17 0.51 -6.16
C ALA A 359 26.24 0.04 -7.62
N LEU A 360 26.10 -1.27 -7.81
CA LEU A 360 25.65 -1.89 -9.06
C LEU A 360 24.24 -2.47 -8.81
N MET A 361 23.33 -2.23 -9.75
CA MET A 361 22.01 -2.80 -9.70
C MET A 361 21.78 -3.72 -10.90
N VAL A 362 21.83 -5.02 -10.68
CA VAL A 362 21.73 -6.05 -11.71
C VAL A 362 20.51 -6.95 -11.45
N THR A 363 19.86 -7.39 -12.52
CA THR A 363 18.77 -8.38 -12.47
C THR A 363 19.30 -9.74 -12.92
N TYR A 364 19.07 -10.78 -12.10
CA TYR A 364 19.58 -12.12 -12.34
C TYR A 364 18.50 -13.18 -12.12
N PRO A 365 18.03 -13.88 -13.20
CA PRO A 365 18.37 -13.67 -14.61
C PRO A 365 17.93 -12.30 -15.13
N SER A 366 18.57 -11.83 -16.21
CA SER A 366 18.25 -10.53 -16.81
C SER A 366 16.86 -10.51 -17.48
N THR A 367 16.37 -9.33 -17.87
CA THR A 367 15.12 -9.22 -18.63
C THR A 367 15.19 -9.88 -20.02
N HIS A 368 16.39 -10.17 -20.52
CA HIS A 368 16.62 -10.95 -21.73
C HIS A 368 16.58 -12.47 -21.48
N GLY A 369 16.36 -12.92 -20.21
CA GLY A 369 16.36 -14.33 -19.83
C GLY A 369 17.77 -14.92 -19.68
N VAL A 370 18.81 -14.10 -19.64
CA VAL A 370 20.19 -14.54 -19.54
C VAL A 370 20.60 -14.70 -18.07
N PHE A 371 21.16 -15.86 -17.74
CA PHE A 371 21.88 -16.09 -16.49
C PHE A 371 23.33 -15.64 -16.68
N GLU A 372 23.73 -14.64 -15.92
CA GLU A 372 25.05 -14.04 -15.99
C GLU A 372 26.11 -15.03 -15.47
N GLU A 373 26.92 -15.60 -16.36
CA GLU A 373 27.93 -16.62 -15.99
C GLU A 373 29.02 -16.02 -15.11
N LYS A 374 29.33 -14.74 -15.28
CA LYS A 374 30.38 -14.00 -14.55
C LYS A 374 29.86 -13.20 -13.36
N ILE A 375 28.72 -13.53 -12.81
CA ILE A 375 28.11 -12.74 -11.74
C ILE A 375 29.03 -12.54 -10.54
N SER A 376 29.82 -13.56 -10.18
CA SER A 376 30.82 -13.46 -9.08
C SER A 376 31.91 -12.45 -9.41
N ASP A 377 32.48 -12.52 -10.61
CA ASP A 377 33.53 -11.57 -11.06
C ASP A 377 33.00 -10.13 -11.12
N ILE A 378 31.73 -9.97 -11.52
CA ILE A 378 31.03 -8.68 -11.53
C ILE A 378 30.94 -8.12 -10.12
N CYS A 379 30.49 -8.92 -9.16
CA CYS A 379 30.36 -8.50 -7.76
C CYS A 379 31.74 -8.14 -7.16
N ASP A 380 32.76 -8.97 -7.38
CA ASP A 380 34.12 -8.73 -6.90
C ASP A 380 34.71 -7.43 -7.47
N LEU A 381 34.47 -7.18 -8.75
CA LEU A 381 34.89 -5.93 -9.40
C LEU A 381 34.25 -4.72 -8.74
N ILE A 382 32.95 -4.75 -8.47
CA ILE A 382 32.24 -3.65 -7.84
C ILE A 382 32.71 -3.42 -6.42
N HIS A 383 32.86 -4.49 -5.62
CA HIS A 383 33.36 -4.41 -4.25
C HIS A 383 34.80 -3.85 -4.20
N LYS A 384 35.67 -4.25 -5.14
CA LYS A 384 37.03 -3.72 -5.27
C LYS A 384 37.07 -2.20 -5.43
N HIS A 385 36.07 -1.61 -6.10
CA HIS A 385 35.92 -0.16 -6.27
C HIS A 385 35.05 0.50 -5.20
N GLY A 386 34.70 -0.22 -4.14
CA GLY A 386 33.96 0.29 -2.96
C GLY A 386 32.45 0.39 -3.14
N GLY A 387 31.90 -0.11 -4.25
CA GLY A 387 30.44 -0.23 -4.48
C GLY A 387 29.85 -1.46 -3.79
N GLN A 388 28.50 -1.49 -3.70
CA GLN A 388 27.70 -2.58 -3.15
C GLN A 388 26.79 -3.16 -4.22
#